data_e609379d1f29fe1068f67a3d643b49a1
#
_entry.id   e609379d1f29fe1068f67a3d643b49a1
#
_cell.length_a   1.000
_cell.length_b   1.000
_cell.length_c   1.000
_cell.angle_alpha   90.00
_cell.angle_beta   90.00
_cell.angle_gamma   90.00
#
_symmetry.space_group_name_H-M   'P 1'
#
loop_
_entity.id
_entity.type
_entity.pdbx_description
1 polymer ?
#
loop_
_entity_poly.entity_id
_entity_poly.type
_entity_poly.pdbx_seq_one_letter_code
_entity_poly.pdbx_strand_id
1 'polypeptide(L)'
;MSAGRGSVRPLSAETLEQRHLLSGVTLITHGHTGDTAEGGWIREMGAAMMQRAADATPATPAYTEIQLTVGSSDGLTLEVTTAEVLSGSTTALDDLTHSGEIVVYLDWNAAQSLISAADPYNTVFVSAAVVPYLTGEESITGLDTPLTEQPMHLLGHSRGGSLVGVLAEDLGSEGVFVDQVSYFDPHPLEPGDYPVWESTVPQNVLFADSIWRTDGIFGEIGDFDGAHIAGSYDGELSEELLGGNEVLTNVGYFHEHLDVHLWYHGTIPSSETPVPNDGTVDVPLEWYGGTEPERLDSGFAFSRIAGGERPAEGLLDVDDWSANRAAIDFSNATWPSLFNLANSGGSFEVGESIPIDFDYHDNDSDGVASFFLDTDQNPYNTGAIQIGGGTLLTTGGATGSGTESLNTAAASAGTYFLSGRMQDAAGRTRYAYAPTAIELT
;
A
#
# COMPACT_ATOMS: atom_id res chain seq x y z
N MET A 1 25.50 9.24 -58.89
CA MET A 1 25.44 8.75 -57.50
C MET A 1 24.52 9.70 -56.76
N SER A 2 23.28 9.30 -56.55
CA SER A 2 22.25 10.10 -55.85
C SER A 2 22.23 9.67 -54.38
N ALA A 3 22.53 10.62 -53.47
CA ALA A 3 22.47 10.39 -52.04
C ALA A 3 21.00 10.48 -51.59
N GLY A 4 20.45 9.34 -51.15
CA GLY A 4 19.13 9.29 -50.56
C GLY A 4 19.14 10.01 -49.21
N ARG A 5 18.31 11.04 -49.06
CA ARG A 5 18.00 11.67 -47.78
C ARG A 5 17.09 10.72 -46.99
N GLY A 6 17.61 10.12 -45.91
CA GLY A 6 16.80 9.43 -44.94
C GLY A 6 15.89 10.42 -44.22
N SER A 7 14.59 10.20 -44.33
CA SER A 7 13.57 10.89 -43.57
C SER A 7 13.67 10.43 -42.10
N VAL A 8 14.13 11.30 -41.22
CA VAL A 8 14.02 11.13 -39.78
C VAL A 8 12.54 11.37 -39.46
N ARG A 9 11.82 10.31 -39.06
CA ARG A 9 10.50 10.47 -38.46
C ARG A 9 10.70 11.21 -37.12
N PRO A 10 9.95 12.29 -36.85
CA PRO A 10 9.93 12.83 -35.49
C PRO A 10 9.38 11.75 -34.57
N LEU A 11 10.08 11.46 -33.50
CA LEU A 11 9.53 10.75 -32.33
C LEU A 11 8.34 11.61 -31.89
N SER A 12 7.12 11.08 -31.98
CA SER A 12 5.99 11.64 -31.25
C SER A 12 6.38 11.57 -29.78
N ALA A 13 6.43 12.72 -29.11
CA ALA A 13 6.36 12.72 -27.66
C ALA A 13 5.02 12.05 -27.34
N GLU A 14 5.06 10.81 -26.84
CA GLU A 14 3.93 10.24 -26.16
C GLU A 14 3.67 11.20 -25.00
N THR A 15 2.48 11.79 -24.99
CA THR A 15 1.97 12.48 -23.82
C THR A 15 2.06 11.44 -22.71
N LEU A 16 2.88 11.71 -21.68
CA LEU A 16 2.83 10.97 -20.44
C LEU A 16 1.36 10.92 -20.05
N GLU A 17 0.76 9.75 -20.11
CA GLU A 17 -0.59 9.56 -19.58
C GLU A 17 -0.55 10.09 -18.17
N GLN A 18 -1.48 10.99 -17.87
CA GLN A 18 -1.63 11.54 -16.54
C GLN A 18 -2.06 10.36 -15.68
N ARG A 19 -1.10 9.75 -14.96
CA ARG A 19 -1.39 8.66 -14.04
C ARG A 19 -2.24 9.26 -12.93
N HIS A 20 -3.46 8.81 -12.84
CA HIS A 20 -4.40 9.24 -11.82
C HIS A 20 -4.17 8.41 -10.55
N LEU A 21 -4.11 9.08 -9.43
CA LEU A 21 -3.80 8.49 -8.14
C LEU A 21 -5.09 8.01 -7.47
N LEU A 22 -5.06 6.82 -6.91
CA LEU A 22 -6.19 6.24 -6.18
C LEU A 22 -6.05 6.54 -4.69
N SER A 23 -7.11 6.99 -4.02
CA SER A 23 -7.06 7.19 -2.58
C SER A 23 -7.00 5.87 -1.81
N GLY A 24 -6.39 5.93 -0.64
CA GLY A 24 -6.21 4.77 0.22
C GLY A 24 -5.59 5.11 1.56
N VAL A 25 -5.33 4.07 2.33
CA VAL A 25 -4.61 4.15 3.60
C VAL A 25 -3.23 3.54 3.41
N THR A 26 -2.18 4.33 3.62
CA THR A 26 -0.79 3.86 3.64
C THR A 26 -0.28 3.82 5.07
N LEU A 27 0.01 2.64 5.59
CA LEU A 27 0.65 2.46 6.89
C LEU A 27 2.14 2.20 6.71
N ILE A 28 2.98 3.01 7.36
CA ILE A 28 4.43 2.91 7.30
C ILE A 28 4.97 2.61 8.71
N THR A 29 5.83 1.58 8.82
CA THR A 29 6.44 1.22 10.09
C THR A 29 7.93 0.92 9.97
N HIS A 30 8.64 1.19 11.06
CA HIS A 30 10.09 0.99 11.19
C HIS A 30 10.43 -0.42 11.68
N GLY A 31 11.71 -0.75 11.59
CA GLY A 31 12.32 -1.94 12.16
C GLY A 31 12.68 -1.79 13.64
N HIS A 32 13.70 -2.54 14.08
CA HIS A 32 14.23 -2.44 15.44
C HIS A 32 14.87 -1.07 15.67
N THR A 33 14.50 -0.39 16.77
CA THR A 33 15.00 0.95 17.15
C THR A 33 14.87 2.02 16.05
N GLY A 34 13.83 1.93 15.22
CA GLY A 34 13.55 2.91 14.19
C GLY A 34 13.09 4.26 14.74
N ASP A 35 12.99 5.26 13.88
CA ASP A 35 12.62 6.63 14.24
C ASP A 35 11.37 7.08 13.49
N THR A 36 10.35 7.48 14.24
CA THR A 36 9.11 8.09 13.74
C THR A 36 9.04 9.59 14.05
N ALA A 37 10.12 10.19 14.60
CA ALA A 37 10.17 11.60 14.89
C ALA A 37 10.02 12.43 13.61
N GLU A 38 9.64 13.69 13.78
CA GLU A 38 9.65 14.67 12.69
C GLU A 38 11.06 14.75 12.08
N GLY A 39 11.17 14.56 10.75
CA GLY A 39 12.43 14.45 10.05
C GLY A 39 13.02 13.01 10.00
N GLY A 40 12.37 12.00 10.58
CA GLY A 40 12.72 10.60 10.41
C GLY A 40 12.26 10.06 9.04
N TRP A 41 12.94 9.03 8.52
CA TRP A 41 12.70 8.51 7.18
C TRP A 41 11.23 8.11 6.90
N ILE A 42 10.51 7.60 7.93
CA ILE A 42 9.09 7.24 7.82
C ILE A 42 8.25 8.47 7.48
N ARG A 43 8.50 9.59 8.18
CA ARG A 43 7.78 10.86 7.97
C ARG A 43 8.08 11.45 6.61
N GLU A 44 9.33 11.41 6.19
CA GLU A 44 9.73 11.93 4.88
C GLU A 44 9.19 11.07 3.74
N MET A 45 9.17 9.75 3.90
CA MET A 45 8.55 8.85 2.92
C MET A 45 7.05 9.14 2.78
N GLY A 46 6.33 9.28 3.89
CA GLY A 46 4.92 9.67 3.88
C GLY A 46 4.69 11.03 3.20
N ALA A 47 5.51 12.02 3.53
CA ALA A 47 5.45 13.35 2.90
C ALA A 47 5.71 13.30 1.39
N ALA A 48 6.66 12.47 0.94
CA ALA A 48 6.93 12.27 -0.49
C ALA A 48 5.74 11.61 -1.22
N MET A 49 5.08 10.64 -0.59
CA MET A 49 3.85 10.03 -1.13
C MET A 49 2.75 11.07 -1.29
N MET A 50 2.54 11.91 -0.28
CA MET A 50 1.53 12.96 -0.33
C MET A 50 1.87 14.04 -1.35
N GLN A 51 3.14 14.39 -1.48
CA GLN A 51 3.58 15.33 -2.52
C GLN A 51 3.32 14.75 -3.92
N ARG A 52 3.61 13.47 -4.15
CA ARG A 52 3.30 12.82 -5.42
C ARG A 52 1.79 12.79 -5.70
N ALA A 53 0.97 12.54 -4.68
CA ALA A 53 -0.48 12.63 -4.79
C ALA A 53 -0.92 14.07 -5.18
N ALA A 54 -0.33 15.08 -4.56
CA ALA A 54 -0.60 16.49 -4.86
C ALA A 54 -0.20 16.91 -6.28
N ASP A 55 0.94 16.41 -6.78
CA ASP A 55 1.46 16.75 -8.11
C ASP A 55 0.58 16.23 -9.25
N ALA A 56 -0.18 15.18 -9.02
CA ALA A 56 -1.10 14.60 -10.00
C ALA A 56 -2.45 15.33 -10.08
N THR A 57 -2.76 16.20 -9.14
CA THR A 57 -4.01 16.97 -9.09
C THR A 57 -3.73 18.46 -9.22
N PRO A 58 -4.53 19.23 -10.01
CA PRO A 58 -4.32 20.67 -10.21
C PRO A 58 -4.54 21.52 -8.95
N ALA A 59 -5.23 21.01 -7.96
CA ALA A 59 -5.42 21.62 -6.64
C ALA A 59 -4.59 20.85 -5.63
N THR A 60 -3.85 21.53 -4.76
CA THR A 60 -3.11 20.87 -3.68
C THR A 60 -4.12 20.21 -2.74
N PRO A 61 -4.37 18.90 -2.85
CA PRO A 61 -5.37 18.26 -2.02
C PRO A 61 -4.88 18.20 -0.58
N ALA A 62 -5.78 18.40 0.37
CA ALA A 62 -5.51 18.05 1.75
C ALA A 62 -5.45 16.52 1.88
N TYR A 63 -4.68 16.04 2.82
CA TYR A 63 -4.57 14.64 3.20
C TYR A 63 -4.56 14.51 4.72
N THR A 64 -4.74 13.32 5.24
CA THR A 64 -4.74 13.07 6.70
C THR A 64 -3.52 12.28 7.11
N GLU A 65 -2.83 12.74 8.14
CA GLU A 65 -1.72 12.03 8.79
C GLU A 65 -2.15 11.58 10.17
N ILE A 66 -1.84 10.33 10.50
CA ILE A 66 -2.21 9.69 11.76
C ILE A 66 -0.96 9.13 12.42
N GLN A 67 -0.86 9.30 13.75
CA GLN A 67 0.11 8.61 14.58
C GLN A 67 -0.55 7.50 15.38
N LEU A 68 0.00 6.30 15.28
CA LEU A 68 -0.23 5.21 16.21
C LEU A 68 1.08 4.90 16.93
N THR A 69 1.06 4.95 18.27
CA THR A 69 2.23 4.59 19.08
C THR A 69 1.87 3.42 19.98
N VAL A 70 2.63 2.34 19.89
CA VAL A 70 2.47 1.13 20.72
C VAL A 70 3.53 1.11 21.81
N GLY A 71 3.11 0.85 23.02
CA GLY A 71 3.98 0.76 24.19
C GLY A 71 3.31 -0.02 25.31
N SER A 72 3.91 0.04 26.48
CA SER A 72 3.36 -0.59 27.69
C SER A 72 3.42 0.39 28.84
N SER A 73 2.26 0.73 29.40
CA SER A 73 2.17 1.61 30.55
C SER A 73 2.48 0.89 31.87
N ASP A 74 2.29 -0.42 31.93
CA ASP A 74 2.51 -1.26 33.12
C ASP A 74 3.74 -2.19 33.01
N GLY A 75 4.40 -2.20 31.84
CA GLY A 75 5.53 -3.07 31.52
C GLY A 75 5.15 -4.55 31.34
N LEU A 76 3.87 -4.86 31.24
CA LEU A 76 3.35 -6.23 31.14
C LEU A 76 2.41 -6.44 29.94
N THR A 77 1.69 -5.39 29.53
CA THR A 77 0.69 -5.46 28.46
C THR A 77 1.02 -4.42 27.39
N LEU A 78 1.01 -4.81 26.13
CA LEU A 78 1.08 -3.85 25.02
C LEU A 78 -0.28 -3.21 24.78
N GLU A 79 -0.24 -1.93 24.53
CA GLU A 79 -1.41 -1.13 24.17
C GLU A 79 -1.00 0.01 23.21
N VAL A 80 -1.94 0.50 22.44
CA VAL A 80 -1.72 1.76 21.70
C VAL A 80 -1.83 2.90 22.70
N THR A 81 -0.72 3.57 22.97
CA THR A 81 -0.62 4.68 23.92
C THR A 81 -0.95 6.03 23.28
N THR A 82 -0.86 6.13 21.96
CA THR A 82 -1.26 7.31 21.18
C THR A 82 -1.98 6.84 19.92
N ALA A 83 -3.16 7.39 19.67
CA ALA A 83 -3.92 7.21 18.44
C ALA A 83 -4.59 8.54 18.09
N GLU A 84 -3.97 9.31 17.20
CA GLU A 84 -4.42 10.67 16.90
C GLU A 84 -4.12 11.12 15.48
N VAL A 85 -4.96 12.01 14.97
CA VAL A 85 -4.71 12.75 13.74
C VAL A 85 -3.71 13.85 14.02
N LEU A 86 -2.59 13.85 13.29
CA LEU A 86 -1.52 14.83 13.40
C LEU A 86 -1.76 16.06 12.53
N SER A 87 -2.16 15.82 11.30
CA SER A 87 -2.50 16.85 10.34
C SER A 87 -3.68 16.41 9.47
N GLY A 88 -4.35 17.37 8.86
CA GLY A 88 -5.63 17.13 8.22
C GLY A 88 -6.77 17.15 9.24
N SER A 89 -7.99 17.09 8.76
CA SER A 89 -9.18 17.11 9.60
C SER A 89 -10.10 16.00 9.16
N THR A 90 -10.67 15.26 10.08
CA THR A 90 -11.66 14.22 9.77
C THR A 90 -12.94 14.76 9.20
N THR A 91 -13.30 15.98 9.60
CA THR A 91 -14.35 16.76 8.91
C THR A 91 -13.90 17.19 7.51
N ALA A 92 -12.62 17.05 7.17
CA ALA A 92 -12.10 17.38 5.85
C ALA A 92 -12.17 16.20 4.86
N LEU A 93 -12.35 14.97 5.31
CA LEU A 93 -12.61 13.85 4.38
C LEU A 93 -13.83 14.12 3.50
N ASP A 94 -14.86 14.78 4.04
CA ASP A 94 -16.03 15.21 3.29
C ASP A 94 -15.78 16.43 2.39
N ASP A 95 -14.64 17.11 2.51
CA ASP A 95 -14.32 18.29 1.74
C ASP A 95 -13.90 17.88 0.31
N LEU A 96 -14.48 18.53 -0.70
CA LEU A 96 -14.14 18.33 -2.12
C LEU A 96 -12.66 18.65 -2.45
N THR A 97 -11.94 19.31 -1.54
CA THR A 97 -10.50 19.59 -1.68
C THR A 97 -9.62 18.53 -1.02
N HIS A 98 -10.18 17.54 -0.33
CA HIS A 98 -9.45 16.45 0.27
C HIS A 98 -9.25 15.31 -0.74
N SER A 99 -8.04 14.77 -0.81
CA SER A 99 -7.70 13.68 -1.73
C SER A 99 -8.32 12.33 -1.36
N GLY A 100 -8.74 12.18 -0.12
CA GLY A 100 -9.10 10.87 0.45
C GLY A 100 -7.89 10.07 0.99
N GLU A 101 -6.67 10.54 0.75
CA GLU A 101 -5.45 9.84 1.18
C GLU A 101 -5.23 9.97 2.69
N ILE A 102 -4.84 8.83 3.31
CA ILE A 102 -4.51 8.76 4.73
C ILE A 102 -3.14 8.08 4.87
N VAL A 103 -2.21 8.71 5.58
CA VAL A 103 -0.93 8.11 5.96
C VAL A 103 -0.92 7.83 7.45
N VAL A 104 -0.62 6.60 7.81
CA VAL A 104 -0.52 6.15 9.21
C VAL A 104 0.94 5.84 9.51
N TYR A 105 1.49 6.50 10.51
CA TYR A 105 2.81 6.26 11.04
C TYR A 105 2.70 5.38 12.28
N LEU A 106 3.21 4.16 12.20
CA LEU A 106 3.19 3.20 13.31
C LEU A 106 4.54 3.19 14.02
N ASP A 107 4.54 3.70 15.25
CA ASP A 107 5.69 3.69 16.15
C ASP A 107 5.49 2.65 17.26
N TRP A 108 6.43 1.73 17.37
CA TRP A 108 6.45 0.69 18.40
C TRP A 108 7.80 0.57 19.12
N ASN A 109 8.61 1.65 19.05
CA ASN A 109 9.90 1.71 19.75
C ASN A 109 9.79 1.45 21.25
N ALA A 110 8.73 1.96 21.87
CA ALA A 110 8.50 1.74 23.32
C ALA A 110 8.19 0.29 23.67
N ALA A 111 7.83 -0.54 22.69
CA ALA A 111 7.62 -1.97 22.85
C ALA A 111 8.91 -2.78 22.68
N GLN A 112 10.00 -2.16 22.25
CA GLN A 112 11.27 -2.80 21.94
C GLN A 112 12.31 -2.58 23.03
N SER A 113 13.26 -3.50 23.14
CA SER A 113 14.43 -3.37 23.99
C SER A 113 15.67 -3.01 23.15
N LEU A 114 16.65 -2.33 23.74
CA LEU A 114 17.96 -2.09 23.08
C LEU A 114 18.74 -3.38 22.81
N ILE A 115 18.31 -4.50 23.42
CA ILE A 115 18.90 -5.83 23.22
C ILE A 115 17.77 -6.74 22.74
N SER A 116 17.73 -7.05 21.44
CA SER A 116 16.66 -7.81 20.81
C SER A 116 16.29 -9.11 21.54
N ALA A 117 17.27 -9.86 22.02
CA ALA A 117 17.06 -11.09 22.79
C ALA A 117 16.35 -10.91 24.15
N ALA A 118 16.09 -9.67 24.55
CA ALA A 118 15.39 -9.33 25.80
C ALA A 118 14.02 -8.65 25.53
N ASP A 119 13.61 -8.53 24.26
CA ASP A 119 12.30 -7.96 23.94
C ASP A 119 11.19 -8.85 24.49
N PRO A 120 10.35 -8.34 25.39
CA PRO A 120 9.25 -9.12 25.96
C PRO A 120 8.11 -9.33 24.96
N TYR A 121 8.12 -8.61 23.85
CA TYR A 121 7.03 -8.57 22.87
C TYR A 121 7.55 -8.82 21.47
N ASN A 122 6.82 -9.62 20.73
CA ASN A 122 7.04 -9.87 19.32
C ASN A 122 6.02 -9.10 18.45
N THR A 123 6.16 -9.19 17.14
CA THR A 123 5.30 -8.51 16.16
C THR A 123 3.83 -8.90 16.27
N VAL A 124 3.52 -10.13 16.72
CA VAL A 124 2.14 -10.61 16.93
C VAL A 124 1.43 -9.80 18.03
N PHE A 125 2.12 -9.47 19.12
CA PHE A 125 1.52 -8.64 20.18
C PHE A 125 1.30 -7.19 19.71
N VAL A 126 2.22 -6.68 18.89
CA VAL A 126 2.08 -5.32 18.32
C VAL A 126 0.89 -5.29 17.36
N SER A 127 0.78 -6.27 16.47
CA SER A 127 -0.35 -6.40 15.56
C SER A 127 -1.69 -6.47 16.29
N ALA A 128 -1.80 -7.35 17.29
CA ALA A 128 -3.01 -7.50 18.10
C ALA A 128 -3.43 -6.20 18.81
N ALA A 129 -2.47 -5.33 19.17
CA ALA A 129 -2.78 -4.03 19.77
C ALA A 129 -3.26 -3.00 18.72
N VAL A 130 -2.81 -3.11 17.45
CA VAL A 130 -3.05 -2.11 16.40
C VAL A 130 -4.33 -2.40 15.62
N VAL A 131 -4.63 -3.66 15.31
CA VAL A 131 -5.78 -4.06 14.48
C VAL A 131 -7.11 -3.45 14.94
N PRO A 132 -7.46 -3.38 16.24
CA PRO A 132 -8.69 -2.73 16.69
C PRO A 132 -8.83 -1.26 16.27
N TYR A 133 -7.72 -0.53 16.16
CA TYR A 133 -7.71 0.86 15.68
C TYR A 133 -7.89 0.96 14.16
N LEU A 134 -7.36 0.00 13.42
CA LEU A 134 -7.52 -0.03 11.96
C LEU A 134 -8.97 -0.39 11.58
N THR A 135 -9.59 -1.31 12.32
CA THR A 135 -10.96 -1.78 12.08
C THR A 135 -12.02 -0.86 12.69
N GLY A 136 -11.62 0.14 13.49
CA GLY A 136 -12.55 1.06 14.16
C GLY A 136 -13.26 0.48 15.39
N GLU A 137 -12.81 -0.67 15.92
CA GLU A 137 -13.25 -1.17 17.23
C GLU A 137 -12.77 -0.25 18.35
N GLU A 138 -11.56 0.29 18.20
CA GLU A 138 -11.00 1.34 19.03
C GLU A 138 -10.90 2.65 18.23
N SER A 139 -11.07 3.78 18.92
CA SER A 139 -11.16 5.08 18.25
C SER A 139 -9.80 5.75 18.09
N ILE A 140 -9.58 6.34 16.93
CA ILE A 140 -8.48 7.28 16.69
C ILE A 140 -9.01 8.70 16.92
N THR A 141 -8.35 9.44 17.82
CA THR A 141 -8.77 10.81 18.13
C THR A 141 -8.74 11.68 16.88
N GLY A 142 -9.90 12.20 16.49
CA GLY A 142 -10.04 13.03 15.31
C GLY A 142 -10.34 12.25 14.02
N LEU A 143 -10.61 10.95 14.05
CA LEU A 143 -11.05 10.15 12.92
C LEU A 143 -12.40 9.49 13.22
N ASP A 144 -13.38 9.68 12.36
CA ASP A 144 -14.75 9.17 12.56
C ASP A 144 -15.05 7.90 11.74
N THR A 145 -14.11 7.48 10.87
CA THR A 145 -14.27 6.32 9.98
C THR A 145 -13.18 5.27 10.22
N PRO A 146 -13.48 3.96 10.13
CA PRO A 146 -12.48 2.93 10.14
C PRO A 146 -11.49 3.06 8.97
N LEU A 147 -10.21 2.84 9.24
CA LEU A 147 -9.18 2.89 8.20
C LEU A 147 -9.36 1.76 7.17
N THR A 148 -9.90 0.63 7.61
CA THR A 148 -10.19 -0.53 6.76
C THR A 148 -11.32 -0.30 5.75
N GLU A 149 -12.02 0.81 5.77
CA GLU A 149 -13.01 1.12 4.72
C GLU A 149 -12.35 1.33 3.35
N GLN A 150 -11.11 1.79 3.32
CA GLN A 150 -10.36 2.05 2.09
C GLN A 150 -9.37 0.94 1.74
N PRO A 151 -8.89 0.87 0.49
CA PRO A 151 -7.74 0.04 0.13
C PRO A 151 -6.53 0.37 1.01
N MET A 152 -5.82 -0.64 1.49
CA MET A 152 -4.70 -0.48 2.41
C MET A 152 -3.39 -0.88 1.76
N HIS A 153 -2.35 -0.07 1.96
CA HIS A 153 -0.97 -0.36 1.64
C HIS A 153 -0.14 -0.39 2.92
N LEU A 154 0.45 -1.53 3.26
CA LEU A 154 1.26 -1.73 4.46
C LEU A 154 2.73 -1.79 4.06
N LEU A 155 3.57 -0.92 4.63
CA LEU A 155 5.00 -0.85 4.36
C LEU A 155 5.80 -1.06 5.65
N GLY A 156 6.76 -1.97 5.61
CA GLY A 156 7.58 -2.25 6.78
C GLY A 156 9.04 -2.57 6.44
N HIS A 157 9.96 -1.96 7.19
CA HIS A 157 11.40 -2.17 7.04
C HIS A 157 11.94 -3.07 8.14
N SER A 158 12.84 -3.99 7.78
CA SER A 158 13.52 -4.86 8.74
C SER A 158 12.50 -5.70 9.54
N ARG A 159 12.56 -5.68 10.87
CA ARG A 159 11.56 -6.27 11.77
C ARG A 159 10.14 -5.73 11.52
N GLY A 160 10.02 -4.49 11.01
CA GLY A 160 8.75 -3.93 10.55
C GLY A 160 8.17 -4.66 9.33
N GLY A 161 9.01 -5.26 8.50
CA GLY A 161 8.58 -6.18 7.43
C GLY A 161 7.84 -7.40 8.01
N SER A 162 8.38 -8.00 9.09
CA SER A 162 7.66 -9.06 9.80
C SER A 162 6.34 -8.57 10.39
N LEU A 163 6.31 -7.36 10.95
CA LEU A 163 5.10 -6.77 11.54
C LEU A 163 4.00 -6.57 10.50
N VAL A 164 4.30 -6.02 9.32
CA VAL A 164 3.26 -5.79 8.30
C VAL A 164 2.73 -7.10 7.71
N GLY A 165 3.54 -8.16 7.69
CA GLY A 165 3.07 -9.51 7.33
C GLY A 165 2.03 -10.04 8.33
N VAL A 166 2.29 -9.91 9.65
CA VAL A 166 1.35 -10.29 10.71
C VAL A 166 0.11 -9.39 10.69
N LEU A 167 0.27 -8.07 10.51
CA LEU A 167 -0.87 -7.16 10.38
C LEU A 167 -1.78 -7.56 9.20
N ALA A 168 -1.20 -7.95 8.07
CA ALA A 168 -1.99 -8.41 6.94
C ALA A 168 -2.74 -9.70 7.26
N GLU A 169 -2.12 -10.67 7.96
CA GLU A 169 -2.75 -11.92 8.38
C GLU A 169 -3.91 -11.65 9.36
N ASP A 170 -3.69 -10.82 10.39
CA ASP A 170 -4.71 -10.49 11.38
C ASP A 170 -5.89 -9.74 10.75
N LEU A 171 -5.61 -8.78 9.84
CA LEU A 171 -6.65 -8.11 9.05
C LEU A 171 -7.43 -9.10 8.17
N GLY A 172 -6.74 -10.12 7.61
CA GLY A 172 -7.38 -11.20 6.87
C GLY A 172 -8.32 -12.03 7.75
N SER A 173 -7.94 -12.31 8.98
CA SER A 173 -8.78 -13.01 9.94
C SER A 173 -10.06 -12.22 10.29
N GLU A 174 -10.02 -10.90 10.17
CA GLU A 174 -11.21 -10.02 10.26
C GLU A 174 -12.02 -9.95 8.95
N GLY A 175 -11.52 -10.47 7.82
CA GLY A 175 -12.16 -10.41 6.50
C GLY A 175 -11.65 -9.28 5.60
N VAL A 176 -10.69 -8.50 6.06
CA VAL A 176 -10.14 -7.36 5.32
C VAL A 176 -9.10 -7.82 4.30
N PHE A 177 -9.35 -7.54 3.02
CA PHE A 177 -8.36 -7.74 1.97
C PHE A 177 -7.45 -6.51 1.87
N VAL A 178 -6.14 -6.75 2.02
CA VAL A 178 -5.11 -5.71 1.94
C VAL A 178 -4.70 -5.52 0.48
N ASP A 179 -4.71 -4.29 0.00
CA ASP A 179 -4.42 -4.00 -1.40
C ASP A 179 -2.96 -4.25 -1.76
N GLN A 180 -2.04 -3.88 -0.86
CA GLN A 180 -0.61 -4.11 -1.06
C GLN A 180 0.14 -4.27 0.26
N VAL A 181 1.14 -5.14 0.26
CA VAL A 181 2.16 -5.22 1.31
C VAL A 181 3.54 -5.07 0.67
N SER A 182 4.32 -4.08 1.12
CA SER A 182 5.70 -3.87 0.70
C SER A 182 6.65 -4.17 1.84
N TYR A 183 7.49 -5.17 1.63
CA TYR A 183 8.50 -5.63 2.57
C TYR A 183 9.86 -5.03 2.19
N PHE A 184 10.47 -4.25 3.10
CA PHE A 184 11.79 -3.66 2.88
C PHE A 184 12.82 -4.37 3.74
N ASP A 185 13.67 -5.15 3.11
CA ASP A 185 14.72 -5.96 3.74
C ASP A 185 14.20 -6.67 5.00
N PRO A 186 13.12 -7.46 4.87
CA PRO A 186 12.40 -8.02 6.01
C PRO A 186 13.30 -8.96 6.80
N HIS A 187 13.36 -8.75 8.12
CA HIS A 187 14.26 -9.48 9.00
C HIS A 187 13.67 -9.64 10.41
N PRO A 188 13.22 -10.85 10.82
CA PRO A 188 12.78 -11.10 12.18
C PRO A 188 13.98 -11.12 13.13
N LEU A 189 13.83 -10.58 14.33
CA LEU A 189 14.85 -10.59 15.38
C LEU A 189 14.54 -11.52 16.52
N GLU A 190 13.27 -11.81 16.75
CA GLU A 190 12.81 -12.63 17.88
C GLU A 190 12.19 -13.93 17.38
N PRO A 191 12.35 -15.05 18.11
CA PRO A 191 11.76 -16.33 17.72
C PRO A 191 10.24 -16.32 17.59
N GLY A 192 9.58 -15.31 18.14
CA GLY A 192 8.14 -15.13 18.04
C GLY A 192 7.71 -14.11 16.99
N ASP A 193 8.65 -13.45 16.32
CA ASP A 193 8.32 -12.64 15.16
C ASP A 193 7.90 -13.55 14.01
N TYR A 194 7.08 -13.03 13.12
CA TYR A 194 6.65 -13.76 11.94
C TYR A 194 7.88 -14.21 11.13
N PRO A 195 8.10 -15.53 10.95
CA PRO A 195 9.36 -16.03 10.39
C PRO A 195 9.46 -15.70 8.91
N VAL A 196 10.35 -14.80 8.54
CA VAL A 196 10.47 -14.26 7.18
C VAL A 196 10.83 -15.32 6.15
N TRP A 197 11.83 -16.16 6.43
CA TRP A 197 12.27 -17.22 5.47
C TRP A 197 11.31 -18.39 5.34
N GLU A 198 10.37 -18.52 6.24
CA GLU A 198 9.29 -19.50 6.18
C GLU A 198 7.97 -18.83 5.82
N SER A 199 7.97 -17.50 5.73
CA SER A 199 6.77 -16.72 5.47
C SER A 199 6.35 -16.77 4.02
N THR A 200 5.07 -16.82 3.86
CA THR A 200 4.41 -16.66 2.58
C THR A 200 3.41 -15.52 2.73
N VAL A 201 3.27 -14.71 1.72
CA VAL A 201 2.27 -13.63 1.70
C VAL A 201 0.89 -14.17 2.06
N PRO A 202 0.15 -13.54 3.00
CA PRO A 202 -1.20 -13.98 3.36
C PRO A 202 -2.18 -13.96 2.19
N GLN A 203 -3.15 -14.86 2.21
CA GLN A 203 -4.13 -15.08 1.15
C GLN A 203 -5.05 -13.86 0.89
N ASN A 204 -5.19 -12.96 1.85
CA ASN A 204 -5.97 -11.72 1.73
C ASN A 204 -5.17 -10.54 1.14
N VAL A 205 -3.93 -10.73 0.71
CA VAL A 205 -3.10 -9.67 0.11
C VAL A 205 -3.20 -9.74 -1.40
N LEU A 206 -3.68 -8.66 -2.04
CA LEU A 206 -3.93 -8.62 -3.48
C LEU A 206 -2.64 -8.48 -4.29
N PHE A 207 -1.68 -7.71 -3.77
CA PHE A 207 -0.34 -7.59 -4.34
C PHE A 207 0.69 -7.48 -3.23
N ALA A 208 1.83 -8.11 -3.41
CA ALA A 208 2.97 -7.95 -2.51
C ALA A 208 4.27 -7.77 -3.29
N ASP A 209 5.15 -6.95 -2.76
CA ASP A 209 6.53 -6.78 -3.23
C ASP A 209 7.51 -6.89 -2.06
N SER A 210 8.59 -7.63 -2.28
CA SER A 210 9.71 -7.78 -1.34
C SER A 210 10.95 -7.18 -1.96
N ILE A 211 11.38 -6.05 -1.44
CA ILE A 211 12.62 -5.38 -1.85
C ILE A 211 13.66 -5.71 -0.80
N TRP A 212 14.68 -6.44 -1.17
CA TRP A 212 15.63 -7.01 -0.24
C TRP A 212 17.02 -7.15 -0.86
N ARG A 213 18.00 -7.44 -0.03
CA ARG A 213 19.37 -7.67 -0.50
C ARG A 213 20.05 -8.74 0.34
N THR A 214 21.04 -9.41 -0.26
CA THR A 214 21.97 -10.29 0.42
C THR A 214 23.27 -9.58 0.70
N ASP A 215 23.80 -9.77 1.91
CA ASP A 215 25.09 -9.22 2.32
C ASP A 215 26.22 -10.22 2.01
N GLY A 216 26.99 -9.95 0.93
CA GLY A 216 27.97 -10.91 0.38
C GLY A 216 29.19 -11.20 1.25
N ILE A 217 29.39 -10.55 2.40
CA ILE A 217 30.66 -10.61 3.15
C ILE A 217 30.60 -11.50 4.39
N PHE A 218 29.44 -11.68 5.00
CA PHE A 218 29.31 -12.41 6.26
C PHE A 218 28.34 -13.59 6.23
N GLY A 219 27.96 -14.07 5.07
CA GLY A 219 26.94 -15.09 4.78
C GLY A 219 26.93 -16.37 5.63
N GLU A 220 27.58 -16.41 6.78
CA GLU A 220 27.56 -17.55 7.70
C GLU A 220 27.69 -17.17 9.19
N ILE A 221 27.90 -15.90 9.57
CA ILE A 221 28.08 -15.51 10.97
C ILE A 221 27.21 -14.31 11.31
N GLY A 222 25.96 -14.57 11.67
CA GLY A 222 24.97 -13.54 12.03
C GLY A 222 24.32 -13.03 10.76
N ASP A 223 23.52 -13.88 10.18
CA ASP A 223 22.71 -13.66 9.01
C ASP A 223 21.68 -12.55 9.31
N PHE A 224 21.99 -11.35 8.86
CA PHE A 224 21.11 -10.18 8.93
C PHE A 224 20.63 -9.79 7.53
N ASP A 225 20.81 -10.65 6.55
CA ASP A 225 20.27 -10.45 5.22
C ASP A 225 18.74 -10.44 5.29
N GLY A 226 18.14 -9.55 4.55
CA GLY A 226 16.71 -9.64 4.26
C GLY A 226 16.42 -10.88 3.44
N ALA A 227 15.18 -11.22 3.30
CA ALA A 227 14.75 -12.38 2.53
C ALA A 227 13.55 -12.08 1.64
N HIS A 228 13.52 -12.75 0.48
CA HIS A 228 12.32 -12.80 -0.35
C HIS A 228 11.16 -13.47 0.40
N ILE A 229 10.00 -12.85 0.40
CA ILE A 229 8.78 -13.42 0.95
C ILE A 229 8.06 -14.18 -0.17
N ALA A 230 7.85 -15.48 0.00
CA ALA A 230 7.19 -16.30 -1.02
C ALA A 230 5.81 -15.74 -1.39
N GLY A 231 5.54 -15.60 -2.69
CA GLY A 231 4.30 -15.02 -3.21
C GLY A 231 4.32 -13.51 -3.39
N SER A 232 5.42 -12.82 -3.08
CA SER A 232 5.63 -11.43 -3.46
C SER A 232 6.42 -11.32 -4.77
N TYR A 233 6.37 -10.16 -5.40
CA TYR A 233 7.35 -9.78 -6.42
C TYR A 233 8.74 -9.77 -5.79
N ASP A 234 9.71 -10.40 -6.47
CA ASP A 234 11.09 -10.52 -6.01
C ASP A 234 11.93 -9.34 -6.51
N GLY A 235 12.14 -8.38 -5.62
CA GLY A 235 12.96 -7.19 -5.84
C GLY A 235 14.34 -7.30 -5.22
N GLU A 236 15.10 -8.35 -5.51
CA GLU A 236 16.49 -8.47 -5.03
C GLU A 236 17.35 -7.33 -5.57
N LEU A 237 17.93 -6.55 -4.65
CA LEU A 237 18.86 -5.48 -4.96
C LEU A 237 20.29 -6.04 -4.95
N SER A 238 21.06 -5.78 -6.01
CA SER A 238 22.44 -6.26 -6.08
C SER A 238 23.36 -5.45 -5.18
N GLU A 239 24.36 -6.09 -4.59
CA GLU A 239 25.43 -5.43 -3.80
C GLU A 239 26.10 -4.27 -4.56
N GLU A 240 26.29 -4.43 -5.88
CA GLU A 240 26.91 -3.40 -6.71
C GLU A 240 26.07 -2.12 -6.81
N LEU A 241 24.74 -2.25 -6.73
CA LEU A 241 23.84 -1.10 -6.83
C LEU A 241 23.82 -0.27 -5.55
N LEU A 242 23.91 -0.91 -4.39
CA LEU A 242 23.82 -0.23 -3.09
C LEU A 242 25.21 0.09 -2.47
N GLY A 243 26.26 0.09 -3.23
CA GLY A 243 27.61 0.50 -2.75
C GLY A 243 28.37 -0.55 -1.94
N GLY A 244 28.15 -1.82 -2.19
CA GLY A 244 28.63 -3.01 -1.46
C GLY A 244 30.12 -3.17 -1.11
N ASN A 245 30.97 -2.18 -1.37
CA ASN A 245 32.38 -2.20 -1.00
C ASN A 245 32.78 -1.20 0.09
N GLU A 246 31.86 -0.45 0.66
CA GLU A 246 32.14 0.53 1.71
C GLU A 246 32.19 -0.06 3.13
N VAL A 247 31.99 -1.36 3.26
CA VAL A 247 32.00 -2.14 4.52
C VAL A 247 33.24 -1.89 5.41
N LEU A 248 34.34 -1.45 4.83
CA LEU A 248 35.59 -1.21 5.57
C LEU A 248 35.80 0.24 6.01
N THR A 249 35.04 1.20 5.54
CA THR A 249 35.26 2.62 5.81
C THR A 249 34.23 3.27 6.74
N ASN A 250 33.03 2.74 6.80
CA ASN A 250 32.01 3.18 7.74
C ASN A 250 31.45 1.96 8.43
N VAL A 251 31.57 1.75 9.67
CA VAL A 251 31.03 0.66 10.48
C VAL A 251 29.66 0.13 9.97
N GLY A 252 29.62 -0.37 8.83
CA GLY A 252 28.94 -0.43 7.53
C GLY A 252 27.76 -1.32 7.45
N TYR A 253 27.58 -2.32 8.26
CA TYR A 253 26.50 -3.30 8.19
C TYR A 253 25.08 -2.66 8.19
N PHE A 254 24.91 -1.59 8.96
CA PHE A 254 23.61 -0.92 9.07
C PHE A 254 23.27 -0.03 7.87
N HIS A 255 24.25 0.47 7.12
CA HIS A 255 23.96 1.35 5.97
C HIS A 255 23.24 0.61 4.86
N GLU A 256 23.70 -0.56 4.52
CA GLU A 256 23.15 -1.35 3.41
C GLU A 256 21.73 -1.81 3.68
N HIS A 257 21.45 -2.27 4.88
CA HIS A 257 20.11 -2.59 5.35
C HIS A 257 19.17 -1.36 5.30
N LEU A 258 19.69 -0.18 5.62
CA LEU A 258 18.94 1.07 5.53
C LEU A 258 18.77 1.55 4.08
N ASP A 259 19.69 1.24 3.18
CA ASP A 259 19.63 1.67 1.78
C ASP A 259 18.41 1.09 1.05
N VAL A 260 17.89 -0.05 1.49
CA VAL A 260 16.70 -0.65 0.88
C VAL A 260 15.47 0.27 0.99
N HIS A 261 15.20 0.85 2.16
CA HIS A 261 14.08 1.80 2.27
C HIS A 261 14.37 3.12 1.55
N LEU A 262 15.65 3.54 1.46
CA LEU A 262 16.04 4.71 0.66
C LEU A 262 15.83 4.45 -0.84
N TRP A 263 16.17 3.26 -1.32
CA TRP A 263 15.89 2.86 -2.70
C TRP A 263 14.40 2.99 -3.01
N TYR A 264 13.56 2.44 -2.14
CA TYR A 264 12.11 2.55 -2.34
C TYR A 264 11.63 4.00 -2.28
N HIS A 265 12.11 4.78 -1.31
CA HIS A 265 11.81 6.20 -1.22
C HIS A 265 12.16 6.94 -2.53
N GLY A 266 13.28 6.58 -3.15
CA GLY A 266 13.70 7.15 -4.43
C GLY A 266 12.75 6.87 -5.60
N THR A 267 11.86 5.89 -5.51
CA THR A 267 10.84 5.61 -6.54
C THR A 267 9.57 6.45 -6.37
N ILE A 268 9.40 7.14 -5.25
CA ILE A 268 8.18 7.90 -4.95
C ILE A 268 8.11 9.23 -5.71
N PRO A 269 9.11 10.13 -5.67
CA PRO A 269 9.02 11.41 -6.33
C PRO A 269 8.90 11.30 -7.84
N SER A 270 8.00 12.09 -8.44
CA SER A 270 7.80 12.12 -9.89
C SER A 270 8.85 12.97 -10.63
N SER A 271 9.49 13.93 -9.95
CA SER A 271 10.33 14.97 -10.58
C SER A 271 11.76 15.07 -10.05
N GLU A 272 12.06 14.56 -8.86
CA GLU A 272 13.38 14.71 -8.23
C GLU A 272 13.76 13.42 -7.48
N THR A 273 15.04 13.07 -7.48
CA THR A 273 15.55 12.04 -6.58
C THR A 273 15.58 12.58 -5.16
N PRO A 274 15.04 11.86 -4.16
CA PRO A 274 15.05 12.33 -2.79
C PRO A 274 16.48 12.38 -2.25
N VAL A 275 16.74 13.37 -1.43
CA VAL A 275 17.95 13.43 -0.61
C VAL A 275 17.66 12.55 0.63
N PRO A 276 18.49 11.55 0.95
CA PRO A 276 18.37 10.81 2.20
C PRO A 276 18.40 11.74 3.41
N ASN A 277 17.70 11.39 4.46
CA ASN A 277 17.62 12.18 5.70
C ASN A 277 18.92 12.42 6.40
N ASP A 278 19.91 11.57 6.20
CA ASP A 278 21.24 11.76 6.78
C ASP A 278 22.02 12.89 6.09
N GLY A 279 21.46 13.48 5.03
CA GLY A 279 22.03 14.62 4.31
C GLY A 279 23.31 14.31 3.56
N THR A 280 23.65 13.03 3.38
CA THR A 280 24.98 12.65 2.89
C THR A 280 25.03 12.24 1.42
N VAL A 281 23.94 11.69 0.86
CA VAL A 281 23.97 11.20 -0.54
C VAL A 281 22.61 11.32 -1.19
N ASP A 282 22.55 11.92 -2.39
CA ASP A 282 21.40 11.78 -3.29
C ASP A 282 21.30 10.32 -3.73
N VAL A 283 20.08 9.74 -3.75
CA VAL A 283 19.87 8.39 -4.27
C VAL A 283 20.24 8.37 -5.75
N PRO A 284 21.29 7.65 -6.15
CA PRO A 284 21.80 7.73 -7.52
C PRO A 284 20.89 6.98 -8.50
N LEU A 285 20.74 7.51 -9.72
CA LEU A 285 19.95 6.84 -10.78
C LEU A 285 20.49 5.46 -11.15
N GLU A 286 21.76 5.22 -10.90
CA GLU A 286 22.40 3.91 -11.10
C GLU A 286 21.71 2.79 -10.31
N TRP A 287 21.09 3.12 -9.17
CA TRP A 287 20.31 2.16 -8.38
C TRP A 287 19.06 1.65 -9.13
N TYR A 288 18.63 2.36 -10.18
CA TYR A 288 17.46 2.04 -11.01
C TYR A 288 17.84 1.76 -12.46
N GLY A 289 19.01 1.16 -12.71
CA GLY A 289 19.48 0.91 -14.08
C GLY A 289 19.99 2.15 -14.81
N GLY A 290 20.09 3.29 -14.13
CA GLY A 290 20.67 4.52 -14.66
C GLY A 290 19.71 5.41 -15.44
N THR A 291 18.40 5.15 -15.42
CA THR A 291 17.41 5.96 -16.13
C THR A 291 16.20 6.34 -15.28
N GLU A 292 15.63 7.53 -15.52
CA GLU A 292 14.40 7.98 -14.86
C GLU A 292 13.18 7.08 -15.15
N PRO A 293 12.95 6.59 -16.38
CA PRO A 293 11.84 5.68 -16.64
C PRO A 293 11.90 4.40 -15.81
N GLU A 294 13.07 3.79 -15.65
CA GLU A 294 13.22 2.58 -14.81
C GLU A 294 12.93 2.87 -13.34
N ARG A 295 13.37 4.02 -12.83
CA ARG A 295 13.04 4.48 -11.48
C ARG A 295 11.53 4.63 -11.28
N LEU A 296 10.84 5.24 -12.23
CA LEU A 296 9.40 5.52 -12.15
C LEU A 296 8.51 4.31 -12.42
N ASP A 297 9.07 3.21 -12.91
CA ASP A 297 8.36 1.96 -13.19
C ASP A 297 8.67 0.84 -12.17
N SER A 298 9.25 1.19 -11.01
CA SER A 298 9.63 0.25 -9.95
C SER A 298 9.17 0.71 -8.56
N GLY A 299 9.20 -0.16 -7.60
CA GLY A 299 8.90 0.13 -6.19
C GLY A 299 7.52 0.76 -6.01
N PHE A 300 7.48 2.03 -5.58
CA PHE A 300 6.23 2.74 -5.32
C PHE A 300 5.30 2.82 -6.54
N ALA A 301 5.83 2.68 -7.76
CA ALA A 301 5.02 2.65 -8.98
C ALA A 301 3.94 1.55 -8.95
N PHE A 302 4.18 0.46 -8.23
CA PHE A 302 3.22 -0.64 -8.09
C PHE A 302 2.07 -0.31 -7.12
N SER A 303 2.17 0.77 -6.37
CA SER A 303 1.08 1.19 -5.48
C SER A 303 -0.11 1.73 -6.28
N ARG A 304 -1.29 1.65 -5.67
CA ARG A 304 -2.48 2.28 -6.27
C ARG A 304 -2.31 3.78 -6.41
N ILE A 305 -1.69 4.42 -5.42
CA ILE A 305 -1.40 5.86 -5.47
C ILE A 305 -0.59 6.22 -6.71
N ALA A 306 0.38 5.41 -7.10
CA ALA A 306 1.19 5.66 -8.29
C ALA A 306 0.55 5.16 -9.60
N GLY A 307 -0.37 4.20 -9.52
CA GLY A 307 -1.16 3.71 -10.66
C GLY A 307 -0.36 2.96 -11.73
N GLY A 308 0.82 2.42 -11.38
CA GLY A 308 1.63 1.63 -12.30
C GLY A 308 1.14 0.19 -12.47
N GLU A 309 1.65 -0.49 -13.49
CA GLU A 309 1.34 -1.89 -13.74
C GLU A 309 2.05 -2.77 -12.70
N ARG A 310 1.31 -3.65 -12.04
CA ARG A 310 1.83 -4.59 -11.06
C ARG A 310 2.38 -5.84 -11.73
N PRO A 311 3.60 -6.28 -11.38
CA PRO A 311 4.14 -7.55 -11.85
C PRO A 311 3.25 -8.73 -11.45
N ALA A 312 3.01 -9.66 -12.38
CA ALA A 312 2.14 -10.82 -12.16
C ALA A 312 2.62 -11.72 -11.01
N GLU A 313 3.92 -11.74 -10.74
CA GLU A 313 4.54 -12.56 -9.70
C GLU A 313 4.03 -12.20 -8.29
N GLY A 314 3.81 -10.91 -8.01
CA GLY A 314 3.31 -10.43 -6.72
C GLY A 314 1.79 -10.41 -6.60
N LEU A 315 1.05 -10.68 -7.69
CA LEU A 315 -0.41 -10.65 -7.68
C LEU A 315 -0.99 -11.92 -7.02
N LEU A 316 -2.12 -11.74 -6.35
CA LEU A 316 -2.95 -12.85 -5.92
C LEU A 316 -3.57 -13.53 -7.14
N ASP A 317 -3.39 -14.85 -7.24
CA ASP A 317 -4.11 -15.65 -8.23
C ASP A 317 -5.52 -15.95 -7.71
N VAL A 318 -6.51 -15.29 -8.28
CA VAL A 318 -7.91 -15.45 -7.86
C VAL A 318 -8.53 -16.76 -8.33
N ASP A 319 -7.92 -17.42 -9.31
CA ASP A 319 -8.35 -18.75 -9.78
C ASP A 319 -7.76 -19.87 -8.91
N ASP A 320 -6.62 -19.64 -8.27
CA ASP A 320 -5.99 -20.54 -7.30
C ASP A 320 -5.48 -19.78 -6.07
N TRP A 321 -6.34 -19.50 -5.15
CA TRP A 321 -6.06 -18.76 -3.90
C TRP A 321 -5.00 -19.42 -3.00
N SER A 322 -4.67 -20.68 -3.25
CA SER A 322 -3.63 -21.40 -2.54
C SER A 322 -2.26 -21.30 -3.20
N ALA A 323 -2.19 -20.75 -4.41
CA ALA A 323 -0.95 -20.61 -5.14
C ALA A 323 -0.08 -19.54 -4.47
N ASN A 324 1.04 -19.95 -3.89
CA ASN A 324 2.03 -19.08 -3.26
C ASN A 324 1.46 -18.11 -2.20
N ARG A 325 0.41 -18.53 -1.47
CA ARG A 325 -0.21 -17.74 -0.40
C ARG A 325 -0.38 -18.58 0.87
N ALA A 326 -0.17 -17.96 2.02
CA ALA A 326 -0.48 -18.53 3.31
C ALA A 326 -2.01 -18.49 3.53
N ALA A 327 -2.59 -19.63 3.91
CA ALA A 327 -4.03 -19.73 4.14
C ALA A 327 -4.45 -18.87 5.35
N ILE A 328 -5.56 -18.16 5.21
CA ILE A 328 -6.21 -17.38 6.26
C ILE A 328 -7.41 -18.18 6.79
N ASP A 329 -7.60 -18.14 8.10
CA ASP A 329 -8.84 -18.61 8.74
C ASP A 329 -9.89 -17.50 8.78
N PHE A 330 -10.76 -17.48 7.79
CA PHE A 330 -11.86 -16.53 7.69
C PHE A 330 -13.08 -16.89 8.55
N SER A 331 -13.03 -17.94 9.37
CA SER A 331 -14.21 -18.44 10.08
C SER A 331 -14.87 -17.43 11.04
N ASN A 332 -14.10 -16.47 11.52
CA ASN A 332 -14.57 -15.37 12.37
C ASN A 332 -14.58 -14.02 11.67
N ALA A 333 -14.28 -13.99 10.38
CA ALA A 333 -14.24 -12.76 9.60
C ALA A 333 -15.61 -12.08 9.59
N THR A 334 -15.60 -10.78 9.81
CA THR A 334 -16.81 -9.96 9.92
C THR A 334 -16.82 -8.78 8.96
N TRP A 335 -15.67 -8.41 8.40
CA TRP A 335 -15.59 -7.32 7.43
C TRP A 335 -15.91 -7.80 6.02
N PRO A 336 -16.79 -7.07 5.29
CA PRO A 336 -16.95 -7.29 3.86
C PRO A 336 -15.69 -6.81 3.13
N SER A 337 -15.41 -7.38 1.97
CA SER A 337 -14.35 -6.90 1.08
C SER A 337 -14.82 -6.90 -0.37
N LEU A 338 -14.57 -5.79 -1.06
CA LEU A 338 -14.72 -5.62 -2.50
C LEU A 338 -13.34 -5.30 -3.06
N PHE A 339 -12.91 -5.99 -4.10
CA PHE A 339 -11.56 -5.84 -4.65
C PHE A 339 -11.51 -6.25 -6.12
N ASN A 340 -10.36 -6.12 -6.76
CA ASN A 340 -10.15 -6.39 -8.17
C ASN A 340 -11.20 -5.73 -9.08
N LEU A 341 -11.74 -4.56 -8.65
CA LEU A 341 -12.68 -3.81 -9.49
C LEU A 341 -11.98 -3.38 -10.76
N ALA A 342 -12.49 -3.81 -11.88
CA ALA A 342 -11.93 -3.55 -13.19
C ALA A 342 -13.01 -3.07 -14.17
N ASN A 343 -12.60 -2.24 -15.11
CA ASN A 343 -13.38 -1.86 -16.27
C ASN A 343 -12.53 -2.03 -17.54
N SER A 344 -13.17 -2.01 -18.70
CA SER A 344 -12.45 -2.18 -19.97
C SER A 344 -11.56 -0.97 -20.35
N GLY A 345 -11.59 0.11 -19.53
CA GLY A 345 -10.94 1.38 -19.89
C GLY A 345 -11.54 2.03 -21.14
N GLY A 346 -11.07 3.21 -21.47
CA GLY A 346 -11.39 3.88 -22.72
C GLY A 346 -12.51 4.91 -22.64
N SER A 347 -13.13 5.18 -23.82
CA SER A 347 -14.15 6.21 -23.98
C SER A 347 -15.51 5.58 -24.26
N PHE A 348 -16.55 6.10 -23.63
CA PHE A 348 -17.95 5.67 -23.76
C PHE A 348 -18.83 6.89 -24.04
N GLU A 349 -19.91 6.70 -24.78
CA GLU A 349 -20.92 7.76 -24.92
C GLU A 349 -21.76 7.85 -23.64
N VAL A 350 -22.17 9.08 -23.26
CA VAL A 350 -23.11 9.25 -22.14
C VAL A 350 -24.39 8.47 -22.41
N GLY A 351 -24.75 7.60 -21.46
CA GLY A 351 -25.88 6.67 -21.58
C GLY A 351 -25.50 5.28 -22.10
N GLU A 352 -24.25 5.09 -22.54
CA GLU A 352 -23.71 3.78 -22.81
C GLU A 352 -23.46 3.00 -21.51
N SER A 353 -23.43 1.69 -21.59
CA SER A 353 -23.16 0.84 -20.44
C SER A 353 -21.70 0.43 -20.38
N ILE A 354 -21.10 0.56 -19.21
CA ILE A 354 -19.72 0.15 -18.92
C ILE A 354 -19.76 -1.26 -18.32
N PRO A 355 -19.13 -2.24 -18.93
CA PRO A 355 -18.94 -3.55 -18.31
C PRO A 355 -17.88 -3.45 -17.22
N ILE A 356 -18.15 -4.08 -16.09
CA ILE A 356 -17.23 -4.17 -14.97
C ILE A 356 -17.14 -5.60 -14.45
N ASP A 357 -15.98 -5.94 -13.94
CA ASP A 357 -15.71 -7.18 -13.21
C ASP A 357 -15.19 -6.81 -11.82
N PHE A 358 -15.49 -7.64 -10.82
CA PHE A 358 -15.03 -7.43 -9.45
C PHE A 358 -15.06 -8.74 -8.66
N ASP A 359 -14.25 -8.80 -7.61
CA ASP A 359 -14.27 -9.88 -6.63
C ASP A 359 -14.76 -9.35 -5.28
N TYR A 360 -15.29 -10.25 -4.47
CA TYR A 360 -15.83 -9.90 -3.16
C TYR A 360 -15.72 -11.05 -2.16
N HIS A 361 -15.69 -10.69 -0.89
CA HIS A 361 -15.71 -11.63 0.23
C HIS A 361 -16.55 -11.07 1.37
N ASP A 362 -17.36 -11.91 2.01
CA ASP A 362 -18.04 -11.64 3.27
C ASP A 362 -18.38 -12.99 3.91
N ASN A 363 -17.92 -13.24 5.12
CA ASN A 363 -18.08 -14.53 5.76
C ASN A 363 -19.36 -14.64 6.61
N ASP A 364 -19.75 -13.57 7.28
CA ASP A 364 -20.82 -13.60 8.28
C ASP A 364 -22.17 -13.14 7.76
N SER A 365 -22.23 -12.47 6.61
CA SER A 365 -23.47 -11.92 6.07
C SER A 365 -23.47 -11.81 4.53
N ASP A 366 -24.61 -11.40 3.97
CA ASP A 366 -24.70 -10.97 2.59
C ASP A 366 -24.38 -9.46 2.52
N GLY A 367 -23.56 -9.07 1.54
CA GLY A 367 -23.22 -7.68 1.27
C GLY A 367 -24.05 -7.09 0.13
N VAL A 368 -24.12 -5.77 0.08
CA VAL A 368 -24.73 -5.01 -1.03
C VAL A 368 -23.67 -4.19 -1.73
N ALA A 369 -23.42 -4.49 -3.01
CA ALA A 369 -22.54 -3.68 -3.85
C ALA A 369 -23.27 -2.51 -4.49
N SER A 370 -22.59 -1.37 -4.55
CA SER A 370 -23.01 -0.16 -5.27
C SER A 370 -21.81 0.42 -6.03
N PHE A 371 -22.05 0.98 -7.21
CA PHE A 371 -21.00 1.47 -8.09
C PHE A 371 -21.23 2.91 -8.47
N PHE A 372 -20.13 3.67 -8.56
CA PHE A 372 -20.15 5.11 -8.74
C PHE A 372 -19.13 5.54 -9.81
N LEU A 373 -19.44 6.64 -10.47
CA LEU A 373 -18.46 7.44 -11.21
C LEU A 373 -18.13 8.67 -10.38
N ASP A 374 -16.85 8.91 -10.18
CA ASP A 374 -16.35 10.02 -9.41
C ASP A 374 -15.34 10.83 -10.22
N THR A 375 -15.30 12.13 -10.00
CA THR A 375 -14.31 13.03 -10.63
C THR A 375 -13.00 13.12 -9.87
N ASP A 376 -13.02 12.66 -8.64
CA ASP A 376 -11.86 12.42 -7.79
C ASP A 376 -11.95 10.99 -7.23
N GLN A 377 -11.15 10.63 -6.26
CA GLN A 377 -11.12 9.27 -5.70
C GLN A 377 -11.38 9.27 -4.19
N ASN A 378 -11.96 10.34 -3.70
CA ASN A 378 -12.36 10.44 -2.31
C ASN A 378 -13.78 9.89 -2.11
N PRO A 379 -13.96 8.71 -1.50
CA PRO A 379 -15.27 8.08 -1.36
C PRO A 379 -16.17 8.77 -0.34
N TYR A 380 -15.64 9.71 0.43
CA TYR A 380 -16.35 10.37 1.53
C TYR A 380 -17.01 11.68 1.12
N ASN A 381 -16.59 12.29 0.01
CA ASN A 381 -17.20 13.53 -0.46
C ASN A 381 -18.48 13.27 -1.29
N THR A 382 -19.14 14.34 -1.71
CA THR A 382 -20.43 14.27 -2.41
C THR A 382 -20.32 14.28 -3.93
N GLY A 383 -19.11 14.13 -4.49
CA GLY A 383 -18.83 14.19 -5.95
C GLY A 383 -19.30 12.97 -6.72
N ALA A 384 -19.37 11.83 -6.08
CA ALA A 384 -19.65 10.55 -6.70
C ALA A 384 -21.09 10.41 -7.24
N ILE A 385 -21.24 9.95 -8.47
CA ILE A 385 -22.50 9.72 -9.15
C ILE A 385 -22.81 8.23 -9.15
N GLN A 386 -23.81 7.78 -8.43
CA GLN A 386 -24.22 6.38 -8.45
C GLN A 386 -24.77 5.99 -9.82
N ILE A 387 -24.15 4.99 -10.46
CA ILE A 387 -24.54 4.47 -11.78
C ILE A 387 -25.03 3.03 -11.74
N GLY A 388 -24.86 2.34 -10.62
CA GLY A 388 -25.34 0.99 -10.38
C GLY A 388 -25.42 0.71 -8.89
N GLY A 389 -26.08 -0.38 -8.52
CA GLY A 389 -26.09 -0.78 -7.12
C GLY A 389 -27.37 -1.45 -6.66
N GLY A 390 -27.31 -1.88 -5.40
CA GLY A 390 -28.33 -2.75 -4.82
C GLY A 390 -28.13 -4.20 -5.22
N THR A 391 -26.98 -4.54 -5.83
CA THR A 391 -26.64 -5.93 -6.15
C THR A 391 -26.33 -6.66 -4.86
N LEU A 392 -27.21 -7.62 -4.53
CA LEU A 392 -27.00 -8.48 -3.38
C LEU A 392 -25.91 -9.49 -3.71
N LEU A 393 -24.85 -9.47 -2.93
CA LEU A 393 -23.73 -10.43 -3.03
C LEU A 393 -23.89 -11.47 -1.95
N THR A 394 -24.26 -12.67 -2.36
CA THR A 394 -24.45 -13.81 -1.45
C THR A 394 -23.16 -14.61 -1.43
N THR A 395 -22.43 -14.51 -0.34
CA THR A 395 -21.12 -15.13 -0.23
C THR A 395 -21.18 -16.51 0.43
N GLY A 396 -22.01 -16.67 1.43
CA GLY A 396 -22.09 -17.93 2.20
C GLY A 396 -20.74 -18.35 2.81
N GLY A 397 -19.88 -17.39 3.10
CA GLY A 397 -18.54 -17.64 3.64
C GLY A 397 -17.47 -17.93 2.58
N ALA A 398 -17.76 -17.68 1.31
CA ALA A 398 -16.80 -17.89 0.23
C ALA A 398 -16.46 -16.57 -0.48
N THR A 399 -15.31 -16.52 -1.11
CA THR A 399 -14.99 -15.48 -2.07
C THR A 399 -15.79 -15.71 -3.35
N GLY A 400 -16.32 -14.64 -3.91
CA GLY A 400 -17.10 -14.65 -5.14
C GLY A 400 -16.58 -13.63 -6.14
N SER A 401 -16.95 -13.82 -7.40
CA SER A 401 -16.72 -12.87 -8.49
C SER A 401 -18.04 -12.42 -9.06
N GLY A 402 -18.12 -11.18 -9.51
CA GLY A 402 -19.29 -10.57 -10.12
C GLY A 402 -18.96 -9.82 -11.39
N THR A 403 -19.94 -9.73 -12.26
CA THR A 403 -19.91 -8.88 -13.46
C THR A 403 -21.16 -8.03 -13.51
N GLU A 404 -21.03 -6.77 -13.86
CA GLU A 404 -22.15 -5.83 -13.99
C GLU A 404 -22.03 -5.03 -15.28
N SER A 405 -23.14 -4.44 -15.70
CA SER A 405 -23.18 -3.53 -16.83
C SER A 405 -23.85 -2.23 -16.39
N LEU A 406 -23.02 -1.22 -16.13
CA LEU A 406 -23.40 0.03 -15.46
C LEU A 406 -23.76 1.11 -16.46
N ASN A 407 -24.99 1.63 -16.40
CA ASN A 407 -25.45 2.66 -17.32
C ASN A 407 -25.03 4.07 -16.88
N THR A 408 -24.39 4.82 -17.78
CA THR A 408 -23.80 6.13 -17.49
C THR A 408 -24.76 7.33 -17.70
N ALA A 409 -26.04 7.10 -17.97
CA ALA A 409 -27.01 8.16 -18.28
C ALA A 409 -27.20 9.24 -17.18
N ALA A 410 -26.77 8.93 -15.94
CA ALA A 410 -26.81 9.90 -14.84
C ALA A 410 -25.61 10.86 -14.83
N ALA A 411 -24.53 10.53 -15.58
CA ALA A 411 -23.31 11.32 -15.65
C ALA A 411 -23.33 12.26 -16.86
N SER A 412 -22.47 13.25 -16.85
CA SER A 412 -22.21 14.14 -17.98
C SER A 412 -20.91 13.73 -18.69
N ALA A 413 -20.61 14.32 -19.84
CA ALA A 413 -19.31 14.16 -20.48
C ALA A 413 -18.19 14.65 -19.56
N GLY A 414 -17.09 13.89 -19.46
CA GLY A 414 -15.95 14.17 -18.59
C GLY A 414 -15.14 12.92 -18.26
N THR A 415 -14.04 13.10 -17.52
CA THR A 415 -13.19 12.03 -17.02
C THR A 415 -13.67 11.61 -15.62
N TYR A 416 -13.79 10.32 -15.42
CA TYR A 416 -14.28 9.74 -14.17
C TYR A 416 -13.42 8.54 -13.73
N PHE A 417 -13.44 8.30 -12.42
CA PHE A 417 -12.96 7.08 -11.80
C PHE A 417 -14.14 6.20 -11.41
N LEU A 418 -14.04 4.92 -11.69
CA LEU A 418 -15.03 3.95 -11.24
C LEU A 418 -14.68 3.51 -9.83
N SER A 419 -15.58 3.71 -8.90
CA SER A 419 -15.50 3.17 -7.55
C SER A 419 -16.63 2.21 -7.26
N GLY A 420 -16.36 1.23 -6.39
CA GLY A 420 -17.33 0.29 -5.86
C GLY A 420 -17.35 0.39 -4.34
N ARG A 421 -18.53 0.22 -3.77
CA ARG A 421 -18.76 0.14 -2.33
C ARG A 421 -19.52 -1.14 -2.02
N MET A 422 -18.99 -1.95 -1.13
CA MET A 422 -19.70 -3.07 -0.52
C MET A 422 -20.05 -2.72 0.93
N GLN A 423 -21.28 -2.94 1.31
CA GLN A 423 -21.76 -2.74 2.68
C GLN A 423 -22.46 -4.01 3.15
N ASP A 424 -22.10 -4.48 4.35
CA ASP A 424 -22.72 -5.64 5.00
C ASP A 424 -23.98 -5.29 5.78
N ALA A 425 -24.61 -6.30 6.39
CA ALA A 425 -25.81 -6.12 7.20
C ALA A 425 -25.54 -5.39 8.54
N ALA A 426 -24.30 -5.37 9.02
CA ALA A 426 -23.88 -4.64 10.21
C ALA A 426 -23.56 -3.17 9.92
N GLY A 427 -23.51 -2.77 8.65
CA GLY A 427 -23.19 -1.42 8.20
C GLY A 427 -21.70 -1.17 7.95
N ARG A 428 -20.84 -2.19 8.08
CA ARG A 428 -19.43 -2.07 7.73
C ARG A 428 -19.30 -1.88 6.23
N THR A 429 -18.39 -1.04 5.82
CA THR A 429 -18.24 -0.61 4.43
C THR A 429 -16.81 -0.82 3.94
N ARG A 430 -16.68 -1.27 2.69
CA ARG A 430 -15.39 -1.34 1.98
C ARG A 430 -15.52 -0.69 0.63
N TYR A 431 -14.53 0.11 0.27
CA TYR A 431 -14.40 0.73 -1.04
C TYR A 431 -13.33 0.04 -1.88
N ALA A 432 -13.55 0.02 -3.19
CA ALA A 432 -12.58 -0.40 -4.19
C ALA A 432 -12.61 0.57 -5.37
N TYR A 433 -11.48 0.69 -6.07
CA TYR A 433 -11.36 1.53 -7.26
C TYR A 433 -10.84 0.73 -8.43
N ALA A 434 -11.35 1.01 -9.61
CA ALA A 434 -10.74 0.50 -10.83
C ALA A 434 -9.48 1.31 -11.17
N PRO A 435 -8.40 0.66 -11.62
CA PRO A 435 -7.12 1.32 -11.86
C PRO A 435 -7.12 2.27 -13.07
N THR A 436 -8.15 2.20 -13.91
CA THR A 436 -8.21 2.95 -15.16
C THR A 436 -9.36 3.96 -15.15
N ALA A 437 -9.06 5.21 -15.46
CA ALA A 437 -10.07 6.24 -15.66
C ALA A 437 -10.95 5.96 -16.89
N ILE A 438 -12.16 6.51 -16.86
CA ILE A 438 -13.16 6.41 -17.92
C ILE A 438 -13.42 7.80 -18.48
N GLU A 439 -13.40 7.92 -19.81
CA GLU A 439 -13.78 9.14 -20.52
C GLU A 439 -15.21 9.02 -21.02
N LEU A 440 -16.13 9.89 -20.56
CA LEU A 440 -17.49 9.98 -21.10
C LEU A 440 -17.55 11.14 -22.12
N THR A 441 -18.05 10.85 -23.32
CA THR A 441 -18.14 11.80 -24.44
C THR A 441 -19.57 12.08 -24.89
#